data_d0ff4f97c11706321df9f27c18b6b86a
#
_entry.id   d0ff4f97c11706321df9f27c18b6b86a
#
_cell.length_a   1.000
_cell.length_b   1.000
_cell.length_c   1.000
_cell.angle_alpha   90.00
_cell.angle_beta   90.00
_cell.angle_gamma   90.00
#
_symmetry.space_group_name_H-M   'P 1'
#
loop_
_entity.id
_entity.type
_entity.pdbx_description
1 polymer ?
#
loop_
_entity_poly.entity_id
_entity_poly.type
_entity_poly.pdbx_seq_one_letter_code
_entity_poly.pdbx_strand_id
1 'polypeptide(L)'
;MSEGKKVLSWDEAYAKANAFVEKLTLEEKMSVMYGINNMILFDAIYAGKIEPFKNANGVNFNGMILNDAPSGVRFAEGTSISWQAGINTAATFDKQLIYDIGHAQGKEFHDKGINVALGPCMNILRTPQSGRIFEAFGEDPTLSGIVAAQFIKGMQDSGVIADAKHFICNETETYRRSSTSNVDERTLYEIYLEPFYRSVVDGEVGSIMCSYNAINGTYAFKNKKLLQEVLKDKIGFRGFVVSDWWAVYDDDPEGINGGLDMNMPGGAHEGAQYMGSKGSYWGKLPQYIKEGKVPVSRVTDAATRIIAAMYKMNQMENYPPLNMKLETKTEENKKLQRKAAAMSNVLLQNKEDILPIKNVKKIAVVGMDAFPRQSDGETDMNGVSKERKYYTGHVPIGYGSGTTTFGYLVTPLEGITERAKKDGIEVVSFGKLNDKGEEEIEGAVNVAKDADLVIICVQENFR
;
A
#
# COMPACT_ATOMS: atom_id res chain seq x y z
N MET A 1 22.17 17.80 -5.88
CA MET A 1 21.96 16.38 -6.20
C MET A 1 23.02 15.60 -5.43
N SER A 2 22.68 15.00 -4.29
CA SER A 2 23.57 14.05 -3.63
C SER A 2 23.64 12.84 -4.56
N GLU A 3 24.84 12.38 -4.89
CA GLU A 3 25.03 11.11 -5.60
C GLU A 3 24.29 10.01 -4.83
N GLY A 4 23.15 9.56 -5.36
CA GLY A 4 22.36 8.48 -4.78
C GLY A 4 23.24 7.25 -4.67
N LYS A 5 23.30 6.64 -3.48
CA LYS A 5 23.99 5.36 -3.31
C LYS A 5 23.40 4.38 -4.30
N LYS A 6 24.23 3.78 -5.15
CA LYS A 6 23.82 2.79 -6.14
C LYS A 6 23.14 1.62 -5.45
N VAL A 7 21.91 1.28 -5.88
CA VAL A 7 21.22 0.05 -5.48
C VAL A 7 22.10 -1.15 -5.86
N LEU A 8 22.36 -2.05 -4.92
CA LEU A 8 23.18 -3.24 -5.17
C LEU A 8 22.44 -4.23 -6.08
N SER A 9 23.19 -5.02 -6.85
CA SER A 9 22.64 -6.22 -7.44
C SER A 9 22.24 -7.23 -6.35
N TRP A 10 21.34 -8.15 -6.66
CA TRP A 10 20.99 -9.21 -5.72
C TRP A 10 22.19 -10.07 -5.31
N ASP A 11 23.14 -10.32 -6.23
CA ASP A 11 24.32 -11.14 -5.93
C ASP A 11 25.25 -10.43 -4.94
N GLU A 12 25.50 -9.14 -5.11
CA GLU A 12 26.25 -8.31 -4.17
C GLU A 12 25.55 -8.25 -2.80
N ALA A 13 24.22 -8.07 -2.80
CA ALA A 13 23.41 -8.03 -1.59
C ALA A 13 23.46 -9.37 -0.81
N TYR A 14 23.32 -10.49 -1.50
CA TYR A 14 23.42 -11.83 -0.90
C TYR A 14 24.81 -12.15 -0.38
N ALA A 15 25.86 -11.75 -1.08
CA ALA A 15 27.23 -11.94 -0.59
C ALA A 15 27.45 -11.23 0.76
N LYS A 16 26.95 -9.98 0.89
CA LYS A 16 26.99 -9.23 2.14
C LYS A 16 26.10 -9.85 3.23
N ALA A 17 24.88 -10.26 2.85
CA ALA A 17 23.91 -10.86 3.77
C ALA A 17 24.41 -12.18 4.35
N ASN A 18 25.00 -13.07 3.55
CA ASN A 18 25.57 -14.31 4.01
C ASN A 18 26.67 -14.05 5.04
N ALA A 19 27.61 -13.16 4.75
CA ALA A 19 28.70 -12.80 5.67
C ALA A 19 28.19 -12.15 6.98
N PHE A 20 27.05 -11.47 6.94
CA PHE A 20 26.38 -10.91 8.11
C PHE A 20 25.71 -12.00 8.93
N VAL A 21 24.87 -12.83 8.28
CA VAL A 21 24.05 -13.86 8.93
C VAL A 21 24.90 -15.01 9.51
N GLU A 22 26.07 -15.30 8.95
CA GLU A 22 27.05 -16.24 9.54
C GLU A 22 27.52 -15.84 10.94
N LYS A 23 27.53 -14.55 11.26
CA LYS A 23 27.91 -14.03 12.58
C LYS A 23 26.76 -14.00 13.59
N LEU A 24 25.54 -14.35 13.16
CA LEU A 24 24.35 -14.36 14.00
C LEU A 24 24.18 -15.72 14.70
N THR A 25 23.80 -15.68 15.97
CA THR A 25 23.26 -16.85 16.68
C THR A 25 21.93 -17.28 16.07
N LEU A 26 21.45 -18.48 16.40
CA LEU A 26 20.14 -18.94 15.94
C LEU A 26 19.01 -18.04 16.46
N GLU A 27 19.10 -17.56 17.70
CA GLU A 27 18.12 -16.66 18.30
C GLU A 27 18.08 -15.31 17.57
N GLU A 28 19.23 -14.75 17.22
CA GLU A 28 19.32 -13.53 16.44
C GLU A 28 18.78 -13.69 15.03
N LYS A 29 19.02 -14.83 14.36
CA LYS A 29 18.40 -15.15 13.07
C LYS A 29 16.88 -15.21 13.18
N MET A 30 16.35 -15.83 14.23
CA MET A 30 14.90 -15.85 14.47
C MET A 30 14.35 -14.47 14.76
N SER A 31 15.07 -13.60 15.51
CA SER A 31 14.57 -12.27 15.89
C SER A 31 14.37 -11.32 14.70
N VAL A 32 15.05 -11.52 13.58
CA VAL A 32 14.82 -10.71 12.36
C VAL A 32 13.61 -11.18 11.53
N MET A 33 13.01 -12.32 11.89
CA MET A 33 11.94 -12.97 11.13
C MET A 33 10.53 -12.62 11.63
N TYR A 34 10.38 -11.87 12.70
CA TYR A 34 9.07 -11.48 13.22
C TYR A 34 9.07 -10.11 13.89
N GLY A 35 7.93 -9.45 13.85
CA GLY A 35 7.73 -8.18 14.51
C GLY A 35 7.53 -8.32 16.02
N ILE A 36 7.73 -7.23 16.74
CA ILE A 36 7.64 -7.20 18.21
C ILE A 36 6.22 -6.98 18.75
N ASN A 37 5.22 -6.96 17.88
CA ASN A 37 3.82 -6.74 18.19
C ASN A 37 3.52 -5.46 19.03
N ASN A 38 4.27 -4.41 18.86
CA ASN A 38 4.00 -3.11 19.47
C ASN A 38 2.89 -2.32 18.77
N MET A 39 2.10 -2.96 17.92
CA MET A 39 0.81 -2.44 17.51
C MET A 39 -0.20 -2.61 18.66
N ILE A 40 0.14 -2.18 19.85
CA ILE A 40 -0.89 -1.85 20.82
C ILE A 40 -1.57 -0.62 20.21
N LEU A 41 -2.71 -0.90 19.61
CA LEU A 41 -3.76 0.00 19.22
C LEU A 41 -3.45 1.42 19.73
N PHE A 42 -3.11 2.35 18.82
CA PHE A 42 -3.11 3.78 18.99
C PHE A 42 -1.83 4.53 19.41
N ASP A 43 -0.76 3.89 19.88
CA ASP A 43 0.51 4.61 20.12
C ASP A 43 1.61 4.33 19.09
N ALA A 44 1.38 3.40 18.16
CA ALA A 44 2.36 3.05 17.15
C ALA A 44 2.25 3.98 15.93
N ILE A 45 3.34 4.67 15.65
CA ILE A 45 3.54 5.51 14.45
C ILE A 45 4.06 4.72 13.25
N TYR A 46 4.00 3.39 13.30
CA TYR A 46 4.43 2.44 12.27
C TYR A 46 3.48 1.23 12.24
N ALA A 47 3.45 0.49 11.11
CA ALA A 47 2.63 -0.71 11.00
C ALA A 47 3.32 -1.95 11.58
N GLY A 48 4.65 -2.03 11.52
CA GLY A 48 5.44 -3.13 12.07
C GLY A 48 6.87 -2.73 12.38
N LYS A 49 7.50 -3.43 13.33
CA LYS A 49 8.88 -3.17 13.74
C LYS A 49 9.60 -4.47 14.07
N ILE A 50 10.84 -4.57 13.61
CA ILE A 50 11.82 -5.55 14.09
C ILE A 50 12.83 -4.79 14.95
N GLU A 51 13.12 -5.32 16.15
CA GLU A 51 14.01 -4.66 17.11
C GLU A 51 15.47 -4.66 16.65
N PRO A 52 16.21 -3.57 16.93
CA PRO A 52 17.65 -3.54 16.74
C PRO A 52 18.36 -4.41 17.80
N PHE A 53 19.53 -4.92 17.44
CA PHE A 53 20.42 -5.60 18.40
C PHE A 53 21.89 -5.42 18.05
N LYS A 54 22.75 -5.65 19.06
CA LYS A 54 24.21 -5.76 18.92
C LYS A 54 24.66 -7.04 19.56
N ASN A 55 25.63 -7.74 18.96
CA ASN A 55 26.14 -8.98 19.51
C ASN A 55 27.66 -8.95 19.77
N ALA A 56 28.13 -9.98 20.45
CA ALA A 56 29.57 -10.14 20.78
C ALA A 56 30.47 -10.35 19.55
N ASN A 57 29.90 -10.75 18.41
CA ASN A 57 30.62 -10.95 17.14
C ASN A 57 30.79 -9.65 16.33
N GLY A 58 30.47 -8.50 16.92
CA GLY A 58 30.62 -7.18 16.29
C GLY A 58 29.52 -6.85 15.28
N VAL A 59 28.40 -7.59 15.29
CA VAL A 59 27.22 -7.27 14.48
C VAL A 59 26.44 -6.13 15.14
N ASN A 60 26.07 -5.14 14.34
CA ASN A 60 25.10 -4.10 14.69
C ASN A 60 23.94 -4.15 13.68
N PHE A 61 22.77 -4.56 14.14
CA PHE A 61 21.53 -4.55 13.37
C PHE A 61 20.66 -3.39 13.87
N ASN A 62 20.30 -2.47 13.00
CA ASN A 62 19.57 -1.25 13.37
C ASN A 62 18.05 -1.44 13.47
N GLY A 63 17.56 -2.69 13.27
CA GLY A 63 16.14 -2.98 13.21
C GLY A 63 15.53 -2.67 11.84
N MET A 64 14.21 -2.78 11.75
CA MET A 64 13.45 -2.50 10.53
C MET A 64 12.09 -1.91 10.90
N ILE A 65 11.68 -0.86 10.22
CA ILE A 65 10.36 -0.24 10.35
C ILE A 65 9.57 -0.49 9.07
N LEU A 66 8.35 -1.00 9.22
CA LEU A 66 7.41 -1.22 8.13
C LEU A 66 6.21 -0.27 8.32
N ASN A 67 5.71 0.31 7.23
CA ASN A 67 4.52 1.16 7.30
C ASN A 67 3.65 1.01 6.05
N ASP A 68 2.35 1.23 6.22
CA ASP A 68 1.39 1.18 5.11
C ASP A 68 1.67 2.25 4.07
N ALA A 69 1.45 1.89 2.79
CA ALA A 69 2.02 2.65 1.69
C ALA A 69 1.17 2.89 0.44
N PRO A 70 0.03 2.26 0.19
CA PRO A 70 -0.59 2.41 -1.14
C PRO A 70 -0.83 3.85 -1.58
N SER A 71 -1.17 4.73 -0.64
CA SER A 71 -1.42 6.16 -0.94
C SER A 71 -0.46 7.11 -0.21
N GLY A 72 0.70 6.63 0.25
CA GLY A 72 1.69 7.43 0.98
C GLY A 72 1.91 6.97 2.41
N VAL A 73 2.70 7.72 3.17
CA VAL A 73 3.06 7.38 4.54
C VAL A 73 1.86 7.48 5.47
N ARG A 74 1.41 6.34 6.02
CA ARG A 74 0.34 6.31 7.02
C ARG A 74 0.84 6.87 8.35
N PHE A 75 -0.04 7.46 9.14
CA PHE A 75 0.25 8.10 10.44
C PHE A 75 1.19 9.31 10.38
N ALA A 76 1.38 9.90 9.20
CA ALA A 76 2.26 11.06 9.01
C ALA A 76 1.62 12.40 9.46
N GLU A 77 0.40 12.40 9.97
CA GLU A 77 -0.33 13.57 10.47
C GLU A 77 -0.28 14.79 9.52
N GLY A 78 -0.35 14.54 8.22
CA GLY A 78 -0.29 15.59 7.20
C GLY A 78 1.11 16.13 6.88
N THR A 79 2.18 15.54 7.40
CA THR A 79 3.57 15.92 7.10
C THR A 79 4.15 15.24 5.85
N SER A 80 3.39 14.41 5.17
CA SER A 80 3.70 13.79 3.86
C SER A 80 2.58 14.08 2.87
N ILE A 81 2.84 13.83 1.58
CA ILE A 81 1.80 13.87 0.55
C ILE A 81 0.83 12.69 0.76
N SER A 82 -0.45 12.96 0.64
CA SER A 82 -1.46 11.93 0.38
C SER A 82 -1.54 11.74 -1.13
N TRP A 83 -0.90 10.69 -1.64
CA TRP A 83 -0.84 10.41 -3.07
C TRP A 83 -2.17 9.86 -3.58
N GLN A 84 -2.41 9.98 -4.88
CA GLN A 84 -3.62 9.46 -5.49
C GLN A 84 -3.74 7.93 -5.32
N ALA A 85 -4.98 7.43 -5.43
CA ALA A 85 -5.28 6.01 -5.41
C ALA A 85 -4.53 5.23 -6.50
N GLY A 86 -4.27 3.95 -6.28
CA GLY A 86 -3.56 3.10 -7.24
C GLY A 86 -4.22 3.07 -8.61
N ILE A 87 -5.55 2.96 -8.66
CA ILE A 87 -6.31 2.97 -9.91
C ILE A 87 -6.11 4.28 -10.71
N ASN A 88 -6.00 5.42 -10.03
CA ASN A 88 -5.71 6.70 -10.69
C ASN A 88 -4.28 6.74 -11.23
N THR A 89 -3.33 6.17 -10.49
CA THR A 89 -1.94 6.05 -10.96
C THR A 89 -1.87 5.22 -12.25
N ALA A 90 -2.57 4.11 -12.33
CA ALA A 90 -2.66 3.27 -13.52
C ALA A 90 -3.34 3.99 -14.70
N ALA A 91 -4.39 4.77 -14.42
CA ALA A 91 -5.14 5.52 -15.45
C ALA A 91 -4.31 6.62 -16.16
N THR A 92 -3.12 6.93 -15.68
CA THR A 92 -2.20 7.85 -16.37
C THR A 92 -1.57 7.24 -17.62
N PHE A 93 -1.43 5.93 -17.69
CA PHE A 93 -0.73 5.18 -18.75
C PHE A 93 0.70 5.69 -19.07
N ASP A 94 1.31 6.43 -18.15
CA ASP A 94 2.64 7.03 -18.31
C ASP A 94 3.65 6.36 -17.39
N LYS A 95 4.50 5.51 -17.96
CA LYS A 95 5.51 4.73 -17.22
C LYS A 95 6.49 5.61 -16.43
N GLN A 96 6.90 6.75 -17.01
CA GLN A 96 7.84 7.65 -16.34
C GLN A 96 7.17 8.36 -15.18
N LEU A 97 5.94 8.83 -15.36
CA LEU A 97 5.17 9.47 -14.29
C LEU A 97 4.92 8.49 -13.13
N ILE A 98 4.60 7.22 -13.44
CA ILE A 98 4.42 6.17 -12.43
C ILE A 98 5.71 5.93 -11.64
N TYR A 99 6.85 5.86 -12.33
CA TYR A 99 8.17 5.79 -11.68
C TYR A 99 8.44 7.00 -10.79
N ASP A 100 8.19 8.21 -11.29
CA ASP A 100 8.42 9.47 -10.57
C ASP A 100 7.56 9.53 -9.29
N ILE A 101 6.30 9.07 -9.35
CA ILE A 101 5.41 8.95 -8.19
C ILE A 101 5.99 7.96 -7.17
N GLY A 102 6.38 6.77 -7.61
CA GLY A 102 6.99 5.76 -6.76
C GLY A 102 8.26 6.28 -6.08
N HIS A 103 9.12 6.98 -6.83
CA HIS A 103 10.36 7.57 -6.30
C HIS A 103 10.09 8.68 -5.28
N ALA A 104 9.17 9.60 -5.58
CA ALA A 104 8.83 10.69 -4.67
C ALA A 104 8.20 10.16 -3.37
N GLN A 105 7.29 9.20 -3.49
CA GLN A 105 6.69 8.53 -2.33
C GLN A 105 7.74 7.77 -1.54
N GLY A 106 8.60 6.99 -2.17
CA GLY A 106 9.68 6.26 -1.53
C GLY A 106 10.65 7.19 -0.79
N LYS A 107 10.94 8.37 -1.36
CA LYS A 107 11.78 9.36 -0.67
C LYS A 107 11.13 9.88 0.62
N GLU A 108 9.80 10.07 0.67
CA GLU A 108 9.10 10.44 1.90
C GLU A 108 9.21 9.35 2.98
N PHE A 109 9.12 8.07 2.60
CA PHE A 109 9.37 6.93 3.49
C PHE A 109 10.80 6.90 3.99
N HIS A 110 11.78 6.99 3.09
CA HIS A 110 13.20 7.00 3.42
C HIS A 110 13.54 8.11 4.41
N ASP A 111 13.14 9.36 4.11
CA ASP A 111 13.50 10.52 4.92
C ASP A 111 12.87 10.44 6.33
N LYS A 112 11.74 9.77 6.48
CA LYS A 112 11.13 9.46 7.77
C LYS A 112 11.72 8.24 8.48
N GLY A 113 12.67 7.54 7.88
CA GLY A 113 13.35 6.39 8.48
C GLY A 113 12.54 5.09 8.41
N ILE A 114 11.64 4.95 7.44
CA ILE A 114 10.84 3.74 7.20
C ILE A 114 11.54 2.86 6.19
N ASN A 115 11.80 1.60 6.54
CA ASN A 115 12.58 0.66 5.74
C ASN A 115 11.75 -0.03 4.65
N VAL A 116 10.50 -0.36 4.97
CA VAL A 116 9.59 -1.11 4.09
C VAL A 116 8.28 -0.35 3.92
N ALA A 117 7.96 -0.03 2.69
CA ALA A 117 6.67 0.49 2.31
C ALA A 117 5.75 -0.67 1.89
N LEU A 118 4.65 -0.89 2.62
CA LEU A 118 3.71 -2.00 2.40
C LEU A 118 2.80 -1.71 1.20
N GLY A 119 3.38 -1.75 0.04
CA GLY A 119 2.79 -1.49 -1.27
C GLY A 119 3.82 -1.62 -2.40
N PRO A 120 3.35 -1.65 -3.64
CA PRO A 120 1.99 -1.40 -4.10
C PRO A 120 1.03 -2.58 -3.94
N CYS A 121 -0.27 -2.29 -3.96
CA CYS A 121 -1.32 -3.30 -4.10
C CYS A 121 -1.61 -3.55 -5.58
N MET A 122 -1.66 -4.82 -6.01
CA MET A 122 -1.83 -5.18 -7.41
C MET A 122 -2.83 -6.33 -7.63
N ASN A 123 -3.71 -6.54 -6.67
CA ASN A 123 -4.80 -7.49 -6.83
C ASN A 123 -5.70 -7.07 -8.00
N ILE A 124 -6.24 -8.06 -8.73
CA ILE A 124 -7.06 -7.80 -9.93
C ILE A 124 -8.45 -7.33 -9.55
N LEU A 125 -8.87 -6.19 -10.09
CA LEU A 125 -10.20 -5.61 -9.86
C LEU A 125 -11.26 -6.32 -10.67
N ARG A 126 -11.62 -7.55 -10.31
CA ARG A 126 -12.64 -8.31 -11.05
C ARG A 126 -14.07 -7.97 -10.65
N THR A 127 -14.27 -7.27 -9.54
CA THR A 127 -15.60 -6.83 -9.08
C THR A 127 -15.51 -5.51 -8.31
N PRO A 128 -16.44 -4.55 -8.56
CA PRO A 128 -16.48 -3.28 -7.84
C PRO A 128 -16.68 -3.43 -6.33
N GLN A 129 -17.29 -4.53 -5.89
CA GLN A 129 -17.60 -4.80 -4.47
C GLN A 129 -16.41 -5.37 -3.69
N SER A 130 -15.21 -5.36 -4.24
CA SER A 130 -14.04 -5.97 -3.60
C SER A 130 -13.71 -5.38 -2.22
N GLY A 131 -13.99 -4.09 -1.99
CA GLY A 131 -13.72 -3.38 -0.73
C GLY A 131 -12.36 -2.65 -0.68
N ARG A 132 -11.40 -2.98 -1.57
CA ARG A 132 -10.07 -2.35 -1.64
C ARG A 132 -9.64 -1.99 -3.07
N ILE A 133 -10.60 -1.75 -3.95
CA ILE A 133 -10.33 -1.49 -5.37
C ILE A 133 -9.49 -0.23 -5.59
N PHE A 134 -9.63 0.79 -4.75
CA PHE A 134 -8.88 2.04 -4.88
C PHE A 134 -7.37 1.84 -4.76
N GLU A 135 -6.92 0.84 -3.98
CA GLU A 135 -5.50 0.57 -3.76
C GLU A 135 -4.82 -0.09 -4.96
N ALA A 136 -5.58 -0.83 -5.77
CA ALA A 136 -5.06 -1.64 -6.88
C ALA A 136 -5.03 -0.84 -8.20
N PHE A 137 -4.43 -1.43 -9.23
CA PHE A 137 -4.12 -0.74 -10.49
C PHE A 137 -5.14 -0.97 -11.60
N GLY A 138 -6.06 -1.90 -11.43
CA GLY A 138 -7.11 -2.15 -12.41
C GLY A 138 -7.44 -3.62 -12.61
N GLU A 139 -8.23 -3.88 -13.62
CA GLU A 139 -8.73 -5.22 -13.98
C GLU A 139 -7.82 -5.96 -14.98
N ASP A 140 -6.97 -5.23 -15.69
CA ASP A 140 -6.04 -5.80 -16.67
C ASP A 140 -4.73 -6.25 -16.00
N PRO A 141 -4.38 -7.56 -16.04
CA PRO A 141 -3.18 -8.07 -15.38
C PRO A 141 -1.88 -7.54 -15.96
N THR A 142 -1.83 -7.29 -17.26
CA THR A 142 -0.63 -6.76 -17.94
C THR A 142 -0.39 -5.31 -17.55
N LEU A 143 -1.44 -4.47 -17.59
CA LEU A 143 -1.35 -3.07 -17.15
C LEU A 143 -0.94 -3.03 -15.68
N SER A 144 -1.61 -3.79 -14.80
CA SER A 144 -1.30 -3.85 -13.38
C SER A 144 0.15 -4.24 -13.12
N GLY A 145 0.67 -5.21 -13.86
CA GLY A 145 2.05 -5.64 -13.75
C GLY A 145 3.06 -4.59 -14.21
N ILE A 146 2.80 -3.91 -15.33
CA ILE A 146 3.67 -2.84 -15.83
C ILE A 146 3.70 -1.67 -14.85
N VAL A 147 2.54 -1.25 -14.35
CA VAL A 147 2.41 -0.16 -13.37
C VAL A 147 3.14 -0.52 -12.09
N ALA A 148 2.90 -1.73 -11.56
CA ALA A 148 3.57 -2.22 -10.36
C ALA A 148 5.10 -2.20 -10.50
N ALA A 149 5.64 -2.72 -11.60
CA ALA A 149 7.08 -2.77 -11.83
C ALA A 149 7.70 -1.37 -11.88
N GLN A 150 7.06 -0.39 -12.54
CA GLN A 150 7.58 0.98 -12.59
C GLN A 150 7.50 1.67 -11.23
N PHE A 151 6.40 1.52 -10.52
CA PHE A 151 6.23 2.07 -9.17
C PHE A 151 7.26 1.49 -8.19
N ILE A 152 7.46 0.17 -8.21
CA ILE A 152 8.45 -0.54 -7.38
C ILE A 152 9.86 -0.03 -7.68
N LYS A 153 10.25 0.11 -8.95
CA LYS A 153 11.56 0.67 -9.31
C LYS A 153 11.77 2.05 -8.72
N GLY A 154 10.81 2.95 -8.93
CA GLY A 154 10.88 4.30 -8.38
C GLY A 154 11.05 4.31 -6.86
N MET A 155 10.24 3.53 -6.15
CA MET A 155 10.30 3.42 -4.70
C MET A 155 11.64 2.86 -4.21
N GLN A 156 12.12 1.79 -4.84
CA GLN A 156 13.37 1.14 -4.43
C GLN A 156 14.62 1.96 -4.78
N ASP A 157 14.59 2.74 -5.85
CA ASP A 157 15.67 3.68 -6.18
C ASP A 157 15.82 4.82 -5.13
N SER A 158 14.80 5.04 -4.30
CA SER A 158 14.91 5.93 -3.12
C SER A 158 15.52 5.26 -1.88
N GLY A 159 15.82 3.97 -1.91
CA GLY A 159 16.39 3.20 -0.80
C GLY A 159 15.36 2.55 0.13
N VAL A 160 14.09 2.46 -0.27
CA VAL A 160 13.01 1.83 0.49
C VAL A 160 12.65 0.50 -0.14
N ILE A 161 12.46 -0.54 0.66
CA ILE A 161 11.96 -1.84 0.18
C ILE A 161 10.48 -1.69 -0.16
N ALA A 162 10.10 -1.94 -1.41
CA ALA A 162 8.70 -2.09 -1.80
C ALA A 162 8.20 -3.49 -1.42
N ASP A 163 6.94 -3.58 -0.99
CA ASP A 163 6.29 -4.82 -0.59
C ASP A 163 5.02 -5.05 -1.44
N ALA A 164 5.19 -5.86 -2.49
CA ALA A 164 4.12 -6.16 -3.43
C ALA A 164 3.01 -7.00 -2.79
N LYS A 165 1.73 -6.55 -2.84
CA LYS A 165 0.64 -7.18 -2.11
C LYS A 165 -0.67 -7.26 -2.92
N HIS A 166 -1.55 -8.18 -2.55
CA HIS A 166 -1.46 -9.28 -1.59
C HIS A 166 -1.35 -10.59 -2.38
N PHE A 167 -0.29 -11.34 -2.20
CA PHE A 167 -0.01 -12.58 -2.92
C PHE A 167 -0.75 -13.75 -2.25
N ILE A 168 -1.84 -14.30 -2.80
CA ILE A 168 -2.43 -14.09 -4.10
C ILE A 168 -3.95 -14.34 -4.04
N CYS A 169 -4.70 -13.85 -5.02
CA CYS A 169 -6.13 -14.11 -5.15
C CYS A 169 -7.01 -13.54 -4.01
N ASN A 170 -6.63 -12.40 -3.40
CA ASN A 170 -7.44 -11.68 -2.41
C ASN A 170 -8.19 -10.53 -3.09
N GLU A 171 -9.16 -10.85 -3.96
CA GLU A 171 -9.95 -9.87 -4.74
C GLU A 171 -11.27 -9.50 -4.07
N THR A 172 -11.53 -9.97 -2.85
CA THR A 172 -12.66 -9.58 -2.01
C THR A 172 -12.28 -9.56 -0.54
N GLU A 173 -12.74 -8.55 0.16
CA GLU A 173 -12.50 -8.41 1.60
C GLU A 173 -13.54 -9.16 2.45
N THR A 174 -14.68 -9.52 1.86
CA THR A 174 -15.73 -10.27 2.55
C THR A 174 -15.23 -11.67 2.90
N TYR A 175 -15.21 -11.98 4.20
CA TYR A 175 -14.71 -13.25 4.75
C TYR A 175 -13.29 -13.63 4.35
N ARG A 176 -12.43 -12.66 4.01
CA ARG A 176 -11.05 -12.90 3.51
C ARG A 176 -10.21 -13.83 4.38
N ARG A 177 -10.51 -13.93 5.69
CA ARG A 177 -9.77 -14.79 6.64
C ARG A 177 -10.27 -16.22 6.70
N SER A 178 -11.43 -16.51 6.13
CA SER A 178 -12.07 -17.84 6.16
C SER A 178 -12.46 -18.34 4.78
N SER A 179 -12.31 -17.52 3.76
CA SER A 179 -12.62 -17.90 2.37
C SER A 179 -11.47 -18.65 1.70
N THR A 180 -11.80 -19.42 0.68
CA THR A 180 -10.85 -20.00 -0.25
C THR A 180 -11.14 -19.51 -1.67
N SER A 181 -10.12 -18.98 -2.34
CA SER A 181 -10.17 -18.63 -3.75
C SER A 181 -9.85 -19.86 -4.58
N ASN A 182 -10.88 -20.45 -5.17
CA ASN A 182 -10.70 -21.62 -6.03
C ASN A 182 -10.40 -21.16 -7.45
N VAL A 183 -9.25 -21.49 -7.95
CA VAL A 183 -8.73 -21.03 -9.24
C VAL A 183 -8.02 -22.18 -9.95
N ASP A 184 -8.29 -22.34 -11.24
CA ASP A 184 -7.55 -23.28 -12.09
C ASP A 184 -6.14 -22.74 -12.40
N GLU A 185 -5.27 -23.64 -12.83
CA GLU A 185 -3.87 -23.32 -13.04
C GLU A 185 -3.65 -22.27 -14.15
N ARG A 186 -4.41 -22.35 -15.24
CA ARG A 186 -4.28 -21.40 -16.34
C ARG A 186 -4.68 -19.99 -15.92
N THR A 187 -5.82 -19.85 -15.30
CA THR A 187 -6.33 -18.57 -14.77
C THR A 187 -5.39 -18.00 -13.73
N LEU A 188 -4.84 -18.86 -12.83
CA LEU A 188 -3.86 -18.43 -11.85
C LEU A 188 -2.63 -17.80 -12.50
N TYR A 189 -2.05 -18.45 -13.52
CA TYR A 189 -0.82 -17.98 -14.17
C TYR A 189 -1.05 -16.79 -15.11
N GLU A 190 -2.14 -16.78 -15.88
CA GLU A 190 -2.37 -15.76 -16.90
C GLU A 190 -2.96 -14.47 -16.33
N ILE A 191 -3.69 -14.53 -15.19
CA ILE A 191 -4.40 -13.39 -14.61
C ILE A 191 -3.79 -12.97 -13.27
N TYR A 192 -3.85 -13.84 -12.26
CA TYR A 192 -3.53 -13.44 -10.89
C TYR A 192 -2.03 -13.36 -10.60
N LEU A 193 -1.24 -14.20 -11.24
CA LEU A 193 0.21 -14.24 -11.06
C LEU A 193 0.96 -13.21 -11.90
N GLU A 194 0.41 -12.77 -13.04
CA GLU A 194 1.09 -11.86 -13.99
C GLU A 194 1.58 -10.55 -13.34
N PRO A 195 0.81 -9.83 -12.52
CA PRO A 195 1.31 -8.62 -11.85
C PRO A 195 2.49 -8.90 -10.91
N PHE A 196 2.45 -10.01 -10.19
CA PHE A 196 3.55 -10.41 -9.29
C PHE A 196 4.77 -10.89 -10.05
N TYR A 197 4.59 -11.61 -11.15
CA TYR A 197 5.66 -12.00 -12.05
C TYR A 197 6.45 -10.77 -12.51
N ARG A 198 5.76 -9.74 -13.02
CA ARG A 198 6.41 -8.49 -13.44
C ARG A 198 7.04 -7.72 -12.29
N SER A 199 6.43 -7.76 -11.12
CA SER A 199 7.02 -7.15 -9.92
C SER A 199 8.36 -7.78 -9.55
N VAL A 200 8.51 -9.08 -9.74
CA VAL A 200 9.76 -9.81 -9.50
C VAL A 200 10.76 -9.60 -10.62
N VAL A 201 10.36 -9.88 -11.88
CA VAL A 201 11.28 -9.93 -13.02
C VAL A 201 11.64 -8.54 -13.51
N ASP A 202 10.65 -7.67 -13.65
CA ASP A 202 10.86 -6.31 -14.17
C ASP A 202 11.14 -5.31 -13.04
N GLY A 203 10.49 -5.46 -11.88
CA GLY A 203 10.58 -4.54 -10.73
C GLY A 203 11.66 -4.88 -9.73
N GLU A 204 12.19 -6.10 -9.73
CA GLU A 204 13.16 -6.62 -8.74
C GLU A 204 12.70 -6.36 -7.28
N VAL A 205 11.41 -6.58 -7.00
CA VAL A 205 10.79 -6.28 -5.70
C VAL A 205 11.50 -6.95 -4.54
N GLY A 206 11.71 -6.20 -3.45
CA GLY A 206 12.43 -6.67 -2.26
C GLY A 206 11.58 -7.46 -1.27
N SER A 207 10.26 -7.26 -1.28
CA SER A 207 9.33 -7.98 -0.40
C SER A 207 8.03 -8.30 -1.13
N ILE A 208 7.38 -9.41 -0.74
CA ILE A 208 6.03 -9.78 -1.17
C ILE A 208 5.21 -10.19 0.04
N MET A 209 4.04 -9.56 0.21
CA MET A 209 3.10 -9.89 1.28
C MET A 209 2.14 -10.98 0.83
N CYS A 210 2.13 -12.12 1.53
CA CYS A 210 1.12 -13.14 1.29
C CYS A 210 -0.25 -12.73 1.84
N SER A 211 -1.32 -13.14 1.16
CA SER A 211 -2.68 -12.70 1.44
C SER A 211 -3.34 -13.45 2.61
N TYR A 212 -4.52 -12.96 3.04
CA TYR A 212 -5.29 -13.58 4.13
C TYR A 212 -5.97 -14.89 3.76
N ASN A 213 -6.46 -15.00 2.52
CA ASN A 213 -7.32 -16.08 2.07
C ASN A 213 -6.58 -17.41 1.87
N ALA A 214 -7.31 -18.48 1.81
CA ALA A 214 -6.82 -19.74 1.25
C ALA A 214 -6.89 -19.71 -0.28
N ILE A 215 -6.00 -20.43 -0.94
CA ILE A 215 -6.01 -20.70 -2.38
C ILE A 215 -6.15 -22.19 -2.57
N ASN A 216 -7.24 -22.63 -3.24
CA ASN A 216 -7.53 -24.03 -3.43
C ASN A 216 -7.46 -24.85 -2.13
N GLY A 217 -7.98 -24.28 -1.03
CA GLY A 217 -8.06 -24.91 0.28
C GLY A 217 -6.84 -24.75 1.19
N THR A 218 -5.72 -24.16 0.72
CA THR A 218 -4.53 -23.93 1.52
C THR A 218 -4.29 -22.45 1.75
N TYR A 219 -4.18 -22.01 3.00
CA TYR A 219 -3.90 -20.60 3.32
C TYR A 219 -2.61 -20.11 2.68
N ALA A 220 -2.63 -18.85 2.20
CA ALA A 220 -1.49 -18.26 1.48
C ALA A 220 -0.18 -18.34 2.26
N PHE A 221 -0.19 -18.06 3.57
CA PHE A 221 1.02 -18.03 4.41
C PHE A 221 1.74 -19.38 4.52
N LYS A 222 1.06 -20.50 4.25
CA LYS A 222 1.63 -21.85 4.30
C LYS A 222 1.51 -22.63 2.98
N ASN A 223 1.16 -21.98 1.91
CA ASN A 223 1.03 -22.60 0.60
C ASN A 223 2.40 -22.78 -0.06
N LYS A 224 3.04 -23.91 0.23
CA LYS A 224 4.36 -24.26 -0.29
C LYS A 224 4.43 -24.24 -1.81
N LYS A 225 3.37 -24.71 -2.50
CA LYS A 225 3.32 -24.68 -3.97
C LYS A 225 3.46 -23.24 -4.49
N LEU A 226 2.78 -22.29 -3.87
CA LEU A 226 2.80 -20.89 -4.31
C LEU A 226 4.02 -20.13 -3.83
N LEU A 227 4.37 -20.22 -2.54
CA LEU A 227 5.45 -19.42 -1.97
C LEU A 227 6.85 -19.95 -2.32
N GLN A 228 7.04 -21.27 -2.26
CA GLN A 228 8.34 -21.86 -2.55
C GLN A 228 8.48 -22.21 -4.04
N GLU A 229 7.61 -23.13 -4.55
CA GLU A 229 7.83 -23.73 -5.86
C GLU A 229 7.56 -22.74 -7.01
N VAL A 230 6.49 -21.92 -6.91
CA VAL A 230 6.15 -20.95 -7.96
C VAL A 230 6.94 -19.65 -7.78
N LEU A 231 6.81 -19.00 -6.63
CA LEU A 231 7.37 -17.65 -6.44
C LEU A 231 8.91 -17.69 -6.34
N LYS A 232 9.46 -18.48 -5.43
CA LYS A 232 10.91 -18.50 -5.17
C LYS A 232 11.68 -19.30 -6.23
N ASP A 233 11.23 -20.54 -6.53
CA ASP A 233 12.01 -21.43 -7.37
C ASP A 233 11.77 -21.16 -8.87
N LYS A 234 10.50 -21.06 -9.32
CA LYS A 234 10.18 -20.94 -10.75
C LYS A 234 10.33 -19.50 -11.28
N ILE A 235 9.82 -18.49 -10.55
CA ILE A 235 9.93 -17.08 -10.94
C ILE A 235 11.31 -16.53 -10.56
N GLY A 236 11.96 -17.06 -9.53
CA GLY A 236 13.27 -16.63 -9.07
C GLY A 236 13.22 -15.44 -8.11
N PHE A 237 12.17 -15.31 -7.29
CA PHE A 237 12.06 -14.26 -6.30
C PHE A 237 13.16 -14.35 -5.24
N ARG A 238 13.95 -13.31 -5.13
CA ARG A 238 15.14 -13.23 -4.26
C ARG A 238 14.92 -12.43 -2.97
N GLY A 239 13.84 -11.67 -2.88
CA GLY A 239 13.44 -10.97 -1.67
C GLY A 239 12.84 -11.91 -0.62
N PHE A 240 12.15 -11.36 0.37
CA PHE A 240 11.49 -12.10 1.43
C PHE A 240 9.97 -12.06 1.32
N VAL A 241 9.32 -13.11 1.79
CA VAL A 241 7.86 -13.18 1.90
C VAL A 241 7.45 -12.80 3.32
N VAL A 242 6.62 -11.79 3.45
CA VAL A 242 6.02 -11.37 4.73
C VAL A 242 4.57 -11.82 4.81
N SER A 243 4.07 -12.17 6.00
CA SER A 243 2.64 -12.40 6.21
C SER A 243 1.87 -11.08 6.17
N ASP A 244 0.63 -11.09 5.72
CA ASP A 244 -0.27 -10.01 6.10
C ASP A 244 -0.49 -10.03 7.63
N TRP A 245 -0.95 -8.91 8.20
CA TRP A 245 -1.04 -8.71 9.64
C TRP A 245 -2.03 -9.68 10.28
N TRP A 246 -1.51 -10.49 11.21
CA TRP A 246 -2.26 -11.58 11.87
C TRP A 246 -2.81 -12.65 10.91
N ALA A 247 -2.20 -12.80 9.72
CA ALA A 247 -2.61 -13.79 8.73
C ALA A 247 -2.01 -15.19 8.96
N VAL A 248 -1.19 -15.37 9.98
CA VAL A 248 -0.74 -16.69 10.42
C VAL A 248 -1.73 -17.22 11.44
N TYR A 249 -2.61 -18.14 11.01
CA TYR A 249 -3.79 -18.55 11.79
C TYR A 249 -3.58 -19.75 12.70
N ASP A 250 -2.52 -20.50 12.48
CA ASP A 250 -2.15 -21.68 13.26
C ASP A 250 -0.70 -21.60 13.74
N ASP A 251 -0.33 -22.52 14.62
CA ASP A 251 1.01 -22.58 15.19
C ASP A 251 1.79 -23.81 14.74
N ASP A 252 1.48 -24.34 13.55
CA ASP A 252 2.24 -25.41 12.94
C ASP A 252 3.46 -24.88 12.13
N PRO A 253 4.48 -25.74 11.86
CA PRO A 253 5.68 -25.33 11.15
C PRO A 253 5.49 -25.20 9.63
N GLU A 254 4.30 -25.47 9.08
CA GLU A 254 4.05 -25.48 7.64
C GLU A 254 4.28 -24.10 7.03
N GLY A 255 3.97 -23.01 7.76
CA GLY A 255 4.18 -21.65 7.26
C GLY A 255 5.64 -21.37 6.92
N ILE A 256 6.55 -21.59 7.86
CA ILE A 256 7.99 -21.38 7.61
C ILE A 256 8.54 -22.37 6.60
N ASN A 257 8.18 -23.65 6.71
CA ASN A 257 8.61 -24.69 5.76
C ASN A 257 8.00 -24.49 4.37
N GLY A 258 6.84 -23.85 4.28
CA GLY A 258 6.15 -23.50 3.05
C GLY A 258 6.73 -22.27 2.31
N GLY A 259 7.64 -21.52 2.94
CA GLY A 259 8.31 -20.41 2.29
C GLY A 259 8.03 -19.02 2.88
N LEU A 260 7.28 -18.92 3.97
CA LEU A 260 7.10 -17.67 4.70
C LEU A 260 8.41 -17.28 5.40
N ASP A 261 8.89 -16.05 5.20
CA ASP A 261 10.18 -15.59 5.77
C ASP A 261 9.99 -14.68 6.98
N MET A 262 8.90 -13.91 7.01
CA MET A 262 8.62 -12.93 8.07
C MET A 262 7.16 -12.99 8.52
N ASN A 263 6.93 -13.01 9.83
CA ASN A 263 5.59 -12.97 10.42
C ASN A 263 5.31 -11.61 11.07
N MET A 264 4.24 -10.94 10.60
CA MET A 264 3.82 -9.64 11.11
C MET A 264 2.39 -9.66 11.69
N PRO A 265 2.13 -8.84 12.70
CA PRO A 265 3.05 -7.96 13.44
C PRO A 265 3.94 -8.71 14.45
N GLY A 266 3.88 -10.05 14.51
CA GLY A 266 4.60 -10.89 15.46
C GLY A 266 3.93 -10.94 16.85
N GLY A 267 4.61 -11.57 17.81
CA GLY A 267 4.16 -11.67 19.20
C GLY A 267 2.98 -12.62 19.45
N ALA A 268 2.89 -13.14 20.67
CA ALA A 268 1.68 -13.81 21.18
C ALA A 268 0.82 -12.75 21.87
N HIS A 269 -0.24 -12.26 21.24
CA HIS A 269 -1.02 -11.18 21.81
C HIS A 269 -2.50 -11.49 21.89
N GLU A 270 -3.16 -11.01 22.98
CA GLU A 270 -4.61 -11.06 23.15
C GLU A 270 -5.35 -10.36 21.97
N GLY A 271 -4.75 -9.32 21.36
CA GLY A 271 -5.28 -8.69 20.15
C GLY A 271 -5.31 -9.59 18.92
N ALA A 272 -4.43 -10.58 18.82
CA ALA A 272 -4.45 -11.58 17.74
C ALA A 272 -5.71 -12.47 17.81
N GLN A 273 -6.22 -12.74 19.00
CA GLN A 273 -7.47 -13.50 19.20
C GLN A 273 -8.68 -12.72 18.70
N TYR A 274 -8.70 -11.39 18.92
CA TYR A 274 -9.74 -10.50 18.38
C TYR A 274 -9.83 -10.54 16.86
N MET A 275 -8.69 -10.76 16.19
CA MET A 275 -8.61 -10.85 14.73
C MET A 275 -8.68 -12.29 14.19
N GLY A 276 -8.99 -13.28 15.03
CA GLY A 276 -9.15 -14.68 14.66
C GLY A 276 -7.84 -15.48 14.55
N SER A 277 -6.69 -14.88 14.87
CA SER A 277 -5.41 -15.59 14.97
C SER A 277 -5.27 -16.24 16.35
N LYS A 278 -4.80 -17.50 16.39
CA LYS A 278 -4.57 -18.23 17.65
C LYS A 278 -3.24 -17.87 18.33
N GLY A 279 -2.62 -16.78 17.93
CA GLY A 279 -1.32 -16.33 18.41
C GLY A 279 -0.18 -16.63 17.45
N SER A 280 1.00 -16.09 17.73
CA SER A 280 2.17 -16.33 16.90
C SER A 280 2.78 -17.70 17.19
N TYR A 281 2.78 -18.60 16.23
CA TYR A 281 3.47 -19.90 16.37
C TYR A 281 5.00 -19.73 16.42
N TRP A 282 5.52 -18.57 16.05
CA TRP A 282 6.96 -18.28 16.08
C TRP A 282 7.56 -18.39 17.49
N GLY A 283 6.76 -18.24 18.55
CA GLY A 283 7.16 -18.57 19.92
C GLY A 283 7.53 -20.04 20.12
N LYS A 284 7.00 -20.95 19.28
CA LYS A 284 7.34 -22.38 19.29
C LYS A 284 8.48 -22.74 18.33
N LEU A 285 8.99 -21.79 17.55
CA LEU A 285 10.04 -22.04 16.56
C LEU A 285 11.30 -22.70 17.17
N PRO A 286 11.80 -22.28 18.35
CA PRO A 286 12.93 -22.99 19.00
C PRO A 286 12.61 -24.46 19.29
N GLN A 287 11.38 -24.76 19.72
CA GLN A 287 10.93 -26.12 19.96
C GLN A 287 10.89 -26.94 18.65
N TYR A 288 10.31 -26.39 17.57
CA TYR A 288 10.23 -27.06 16.27
C TYR A 288 11.61 -27.35 15.68
N ILE A 289 12.57 -26.44 15.87
CA ILE A 289 13.96 -26.69 15.47
C ILE A 289 14.57 -27.86 16.28
N LYS A 290 14.39 -27.87 17.60
CA LYS A 290 14.86 -28.92 18.48
C LYS A 290 14.24 -30.27 18.15
N GLU A 291 12.98 -30.29 17.74
CA GLU A 291 12.25 -31.50 17.32
C GLU A 291 12.56 -31.93 15.87
N GLY A 292 13.39 -31.18 15.15
CA GLY A 292 13.71 -31.45 13.75
C GLY A 292 12.59 -31.18 12.75
N LYS A 293 11.49 -30.49 13.18
CA LYS A 293 10.36 -30.13 12.34
C LYS A 293 10.65 -28.93 11.43
N VAL A 294 11.57 -28.05 11.85
CA VAL A 294 12.07 -26.93 11.06
C VAL A 294 13.59 -27.04 10.99
N PRO A 295 14.17 -27.16 9.81
CA PRO A 295 15.62 -27.18 9.67
C PRO A 295 16.23 -25.81 9.92
N VAL A 296 17.39 -25.77 10.59
CA VAL A 296 18.14 -24.51 10.84
C VAL A 296 18.47 -23.78 9.53
N SER A 297 18.71 -24.53 8.44
CA SER A 297 18.95 -23.97 7.11
C SER A 297 17.78 -23.11 6.61
N ARG A 298 16.53 -23.48 6.93
CA ARG A 298 15.36 -22.68 6.54
C ARG A 298 15.28 -21.35 7.31
N VAL A 299 15.63 -21.38 8.60
CA VAL A 299 15.75 -20.15 9.41
C VAL A 299 16.87 -19.25 8.87
N THR A 300 18.00 -19.86 8.52
CA THR A 300 19.12 -19.12 7.92
C THR A 300 18.74 -18.53 6.57
N ASP A 301 18.04 -19.27 5.70
CA ASP A 301 17.55 -18.74 4.41
C ASP A 301 16.60 -17.55 4.61
N ALA A 302 15.63 -17.65 5.52
CA ALA A 302 14.69 -16.53 5.80
C ALA A 302 15.42 -15.28 6.28
N ALA A 303 16.30 -15.42 7.28
CA ALA A 303 17.10 -14.31 7.78
C ALA A 303 17.98 -13.71 6.67
N THR A 304 18.61 -14.56 5.84
CA THR A 304 19.45 -14.10 4.72
C THR A 304 18.64 -13.29 3.69
N ARG A 305 17.44 -13.72 3.32
CA ARG A 305 16.56 -12.99 2.38
C ARG A 305 16.20 -11.60 2.90
N ILE A 306 15.83 -11.50 4.18
CA ILE A 306 15.50 -10.24 4.83
C ILE A 306 16.70 -9.28 4.83
N ILE A 307 17.84 -9.77 5.29
CA ILE A 307 19.08 -8.98 5.35
C ILE A 307 19.59 -8.62 3.95
N ALA A 308 19.44 -9.51 2.95
CA ALA A 308 19.81 -9.22 1.57
C ALA A 308 18.97 -8.08 0.97
N ALA A 309 17.65 -8.06 1.22
CA ALA A 309 16.80 -6.96 0.79
C ALA A 309 17.23 -5.62 1.41
N MET A 310 17.60 -5.61 2.70
CA MET A 310 18.14 -4.42 3.36
C MET A 310 19.48 -3.95 2.77
N TYR A 311 20.40 -4.89 2.47
CA TYR A 311 21.66 -4.54 1.79
C TYR A 311 21.41 -4.01 0.39
N LYS A 312 20.51 -4.63 -0.38
CA LYS A 312 20.15 -4.16 -1.73
C LYS A 312 19.73 -2.70 -1.73
N MET A 313 18.95 -2.28 -0.73
CA MET A 313 18.45 -0.92 -0.57
C MET A 313 19.38 0.00 0.27
N ASN A 314 20.62 -0.43 0.57
CA ASN A 314 21.59 0.33 1.37
C ASN A 314 21.09 0.74 2.77
N GLN A 315 20.25 -0.09 3.41
CA GLN A 315 19.63 0.21 4.70
C GLN A 315 20.44 -0.24 5.92
N MET A 316 21.48 -1.05 5.71
CA MET A 316 22.28 -1.60 6.82
C MET A 316 23.22 -0.56 7.47
N GLU A 317 23.55 0.51 6.75
CA GLU A 317 24.46 1.55 7.21
C GLU A 317 23.89 2.94 6.92
N ASN A 318 23.94 3.83 7.93
CA ASN A 318 23.57 5.24 7.79
C ASN A 318 22.13 5.46 7.25
N TYR A 319 21.20 4.56 7.61
CA TYR A 319 19.78 4.78 7.31
C TYR A 319 19.19 5.81 8.28
N PRO A 320 18.28 6.70 7.84
CA PRO A 320 17.70 7.70 8.74
C PRO A 320 16.96 7.06 9.93
N PRO A 321 17.02 7.67 11.12
CA PRO A 321 16.20 7.24 12.24
C PRO A 321 14.73 7.57 12.00
N LEU A 322 13.81 6.78 12.60
CA LEU A 322 12.37 7.02 12.51
C LEU A 322 12.01 8.43 13.02
N ASN A 323 11.42 9.25 12.15
CA ASN A 323 10.91 10.58 12.46
C ASN A 323 9.62 10.89 11.68
N MET A 324 8.48 10.49 12.22
CA MET A 324 7.19 10.70 11.57
C MET A 324 6.76 12.17 11.48
N LYS A 325 7.33 13.04 12.35
CA LYS A 325 7.02 14.47 12.37
C LYS A 325 7.84 15.29 11.35
N LEU A 326 8.82 14.66 10.67
CA LEU A 326 9.58 15.32 9.63
C LEU A 326 8.67 15.78 8.51
N GLU A 327 8.72 17.06 8.16
CA GLU A 327 7.99 17.60 7.00
C GLU A 327 8.65 17.12 5.70
N THR A 328 7.95 16.31 4.92
CA THR A 328 8.45 15.74 3.65
C THR A 328 7.66 16.23 2.43
N LYS A 329 6.59 17.01 2.64
CA LYS A 329 5.86 17.63 1.53
C LYS A 329 6.69 18.76 0.91
N THR A 330 7.14 18.56 -0.30
CA THR A 330 7.82 19.58 -1.09
C THR A 330 6.90 20.19 -2.13
N GLU A 331 7.20 21.40 -2.58
CA GLU A 331 6.48 22.01 -3.70
C GLU A 331 6.64 21.21 -5.00
N GLU A 332 7.74 20.51 -5.16
CA GLU A 332 7.99 19.60 -6.27
C GLU A 332 7.02 18.40 -6.23
N ASN A 333 6.88 17.76 -5.06
CA ASN A 333 5.94 16.64 -4.87
C ASN A 333 4.49 17.08 -5.06
N LYS A 334 4.10 18.28 -4.59
CA LYS A 334 2.77 18.84 -4.84
C LYS A 334 2.50 19.07 -6.33
N LYS A 335 3.48 19.56 -7.08
CA LYS A 335 3.37 19.71 -8.55
C LYS A 335 3.27 18.39 -9.26
N LEU A 336 4.05 17.40 -8.83
CA LEU A 336 4.02 16.04 -9.37
C LEU A 336 2.64 15.41 -9.13
N GLN A 337 2.12 15.49 -7.90
CA GLN A 337 0.79 14.99 -7.56
C GLN A 337 -0.31 15.66 -8.38
N ARG A 338 -0.27 16.99 -8.55
CA ARG A 338 -1.21 17.72 -9.39
C ARG A 338 -1.15 17.28 -10.85
N LYS A 339 0.06 17.07 -11.39
CA LYS A 339 0.25 16.54 -12.75
C LYS A 339 -0.37 15.14 -12.87
N ALA A 340 -0.08 14.26 -11.91
CA ALA A 340 -0.60 12.91 -11.91
C ALA A 340 -2.14 12.87 -11.82
N ALA A 341 -2.73 13.68 -10.94
CA ALA A 341 -4.18 13.80 -10.82
C ALA A 341 -4.82 14.33 -12.13
N ALA A 342 -4.19 15.28 -12.80
CA ALA A 342 -4.70 15.79 -14.08
C ALA A 342 -4.62 14.72 -15.19
N MET A 343 -3.54 13.95 -15.23
CA MET A 343 -3.32 12.91 -16.26
C MET A 343 -4.12 11.63 -16.02
N SER A 344 -4.65 11.42 -14.82
CA SER A 344 -5.48 10.25 -14.49
C SER A 344 -6.97 10.42 -14.86
N ASN A 345 -7.38 11.59 -15.32
CA ASN A 345 -8.76 11.82 -15.73
C ASN A 345 -9.07 11.11 -17.05
N VAL A 346 -10.16 10.36 -17.09
CA VAL A 346 -10.63 9.63 -18.27
C VAL A 346 -11.81 10.36 -18.88
N LEU A 347 -11.65 10.85 -20.11
CA LEU A 347 -12.73 11.48 -20.87
C LEU A 347 -13.61 10.40 -21.51
N LEU A 348 -14.75 10.10 -20.88
CA LEU A 348 -15.65 9.07 -21.37
C LEU A 348 -16.50 9.56 -22.56
N GLN A 349 -16.82 10.84 -22.59
CA GLN A 349 -17.66 11.42 -23.64
C GLN A 349 -17.41 12.93 -23.76
N ASN A 350 -17.40 13.45 -24.99
CA ASN A 350 -17.36 14.89 -25.27
C ASN A 350 -18.30 15.20 -26.44
N LYS A 351 -19.61 15.29 -26.15
CA LYS A 351 -20.61 15.66 -27.15
C LYS A 351 -20.57 17.15 -27.41
N GLU A 352 -20.78 17.55 -28.68
CA GLU A 352 -20.85 18.93 -29.11
C GLU A 352 -19.59 19.76 -28.74
N ASP A 353 -18.46 19.09 -28.51
CA ASP A 353 -17.18 19.72 -28.14
C ASP A 353 -17.29 20.68 -26.95
N ILE A 354 -18.09 20.30 -25.94
CA ILE A 354 -18.27 21.08 -24.71
C ILE A 354 -16.96 21.29 -23.94
N LEU A 355 -16.02 20.36 -24.08
CA LEU A 355 -14.67 20.46 -23.55
C LEU A 355 -13.64 20.67 -24.69
N PRO A 356 -12.67 21.56 -24.51
CA PRO A 356 -12.44 22.45 -23.37
C PRO A 356 -13.51 23.54 -23.26
N ILE A 357 -13.87 23.92 -22.04
CA ILE A 357 -14.86 24.95 -21.74
C ILE A 357 -14.48 26.28 -22.43
N LYS A 358 -15.39 26.87 -23.22
CA LYS A 358 -15.20 28.12 -23.96
C LYS A 358 -16.48 28.97 -23.90
N ASN A 359 -16.32 30.29 -23.96
CA ASN A 359 -17.42 31.26 -24.14
C ASN A 359 -18.51 31.17 -23.04
N VAL A 360 -18.12 30.84 -21.81
CA VAL A 360 -19.01 30.84 -20.64
C VAL A 360 -18.69 32.02 -19.73
N LYS A 361 -19.70 32.60 -19.11
CA LYS A 361 -19.58 33.69 -18.14
C LYS A 361 -19.92 33.23 -16.74
N LYS A 362 -20.76 32.20 -16.63
CA LYS A 362 -21.24 31.69 -15.36
C LYS A 362 -21.25 30.14 -15.36
N ILE A 363 -20.61 29.55 -14.36
CA ILE A 363 -20.59 28.10 -14.14
C ILE A 363 -21.31 27.79 -12.84
N ALA A 364 -22.22 26.81 -12.85
CA ALA A 364 -22.77 26.23 -11.65
C ALA A 364 -22.00 24.90 -11.34
N VAL A 365 -21.50 24.78 -10.12
CA VAL A 365 -20.90 23.54 -9.61
C VAL A 365 -21.83 22.95 -8.57
N VAL A 366 -22.37 21.77 -8.84
CA VAL A 366 -23.39 21.13 -8.02
C VAL A 366 -23.01 19.70 -7.65
N GLY A 367 -23.60 19.21 -6.56
CA GLY A 367 -23.34 17.87 -6.01
C GLY A 367 -22.40 17.90 -4.80
N MET A 368 -22.66 17.02 -3.85
CA MET A 368 -21.94 17.00 -2.57
C MET A 368 -20.44 16.74 -2.75
N ASP A 369 -20.05 15.96 -3.75
CA ASP A 369 -18.65 15.61 -3.99
C ASP A 369 -17.78 16.79 -4.49
N ALA A 370 -18.41 17.91 -4.85
CA ALA A 370 -17.68 19.14 -5.15
C ALA A 370 -17.10 19.85 -3.92
N PHE A 371 -17.62 19.58 -2.73
CA PHE A 371 -17.37 20.34 -1.50
C PHE A 371 -16.36 19.63 -0.58
N PRO A 372 -15.73 20.37 0.34
CA PRO A 372 -14.91 19.75 1.37
C PRO A 372 -15.69 18.70 2.16
N ARG A 373 -15.00 17.62 2.49
CA ARG A 373 -15.59 16.59 3.34
C ARG A 373 -15.99 17.17 4.69
N GLN A 374 -17.23 16.96 5.08
CA GLN A 374 -17.72 17.23 6.41
C GLN A 374 -17.80 15.92 7.17
N SER A 375 -17.07 15.80 8.27
CA SER A 375 -17.27 14.73 9.24
C SER A 375 -18.20 15.24 10.33
N ASP A 376 -19.23 14.50 10.64
CA ASP A 376 -20.17 14.80 11.75
C ASP A 376 -19.72 14.20 13.08
N GLY A 377 -18.46 13.78 13.21
CA GLY A 377 -17.91 13.19 14.42
C GLY A 377 -16.44 12.81 14.34
N GLU A 378 -15.93 12.24 15.43
CA GLU A 378 -14.58 11.69 15.49
C GLU A 378 -14.42 10.49 14.54
N THR A 379 -13.32 10.45 13.81
CA THR A 379 -12.94 9.30 13.01
C THR A 379 -12.07 8.34 13.80
N ASP A 380 -12.16 7.04 13.47
CA ASP A 380 -11.23 6.05 13.97
C ASP A 380 -9.85 6.16 13.25
N MET A 381 -8.90 5.33 13.65
CA MET A 381 -7.56 5.27 13.05
C MET A 381 -7.55 4.93 11.55
N ASN A 382 -8.65 4.43 11.02
CA ASN A 382 -8.80 4.10 9.59
C ASN A 382 -9.52 5.21 8.83
N GLY A 383 -9.79 6.35 9.47
CA GLY A 383 -10.53 7.46 8.88
C GLY A 383 -12.04 7.22 8.78
N VAL A 384 -12.57 6.18 9.43
CA VAL A 384 -14.00 5.86 9.45
C VAL A 384 -14.67 6.57 10.62
N SER A 385 -15.85 7.17 10.40
CA SER A 385 -16.61 7.78 11.49
C SER A 385 -16.97 6.77 12.58
N LYS A 386 -16.68 7.07 13.83
CA LYS A 386 -17.03 6.22 14.98
C LYS A 386 -18.54 6.02 15.10
N GLU A 387 -19.33 6.99 14.69
CA GLU A 387 -20.78 6.93 14.75
C GLU A 387 -21.40 6.26 13.52
N ARG A 388 -20.59 5.85 12.52
CA ARG A 388 -21.03 5.29 11.23
C ARG A 388 -22.06 6.15 10.49
N LYS A 389 -22.09 7.44 10.78
CA LYS A 389 -22.89 8.40 10.03
C LYS A 389 -22.23 8.73 8.70
N TYR A 390 -23.05 9.11 7.76
CA TYR A 390 -22.65 9.34 6.38
C TYR A 390 -21.60 10.44 6.28
N TYR A 391 -20.54 10.17 5.53
CA TYR A 391 -19.64 11.23 5.11
C TYR A 391 -20.31 12.04 4.01
N THR A 392 -20.31 13.35 4.16
CA THR A 392 -20.77 14.29 3.16
C THR A 392 -19.56 15.01 2.57
N GLY A 393 -19.59 15.25 1.26
CA GLY A 393 -18.51 15.93 0.55
C GLY A 393 -17.46 14.99 -0.04
N HIS A 394 -16.48 15.59 -0.66
CA HIS A 394 -15.43 14.89 -1.41
C HIS A 394 -14.64 13.88 -0.58
N VAL A 395 -14.59 12.63 -1.01
CA VAL A 395 -13.79 11.58 -0.40
C VAL A 395 -12.57 11.32 -1.26
N PRO A 396 -11.45 11.97 -0.98
CA PRO A 396 -10.27 11.96 -1.86
C PRO A 396 -9.43 10.68 -1.73
N ILE A 397 -9.70 9.82 -0.75
CA ILE A 397 -8.96 8.57 -0.51
C ILE A 397 -9.88 7.54 0.14
N GLY A 398 -9.61 6.27 -0.11
CA GLY A 398 -10.28 5.17 0.58
C GLY A 398 -9.82 4.98 2.02
N TYR A 399 -10.49 4.08 2.72
CA TYR A 399 -10.28 3.79 4.14
C TYR A 399 -9.37 2.58 4.34
N GLY A 400 -9.17 2.20 5.60
CA GLY A 400 -8.38 1.04 5.99
C GLY A 400 -6.88 1.31 6.02
N SER A 401 -6.09 0.27 5.80
CA SER A 401 -4.62 0.38 5.84
C SER A 401 -4.05 1.26 4.71
N GLY A 402 -4.77 1.45 3.61
CA GLY A 402 -4.37 2.33 2.52
C GLY A 402 -4.61 3.83 2.77
N THR A 403 -5.25 4.20 3.89
CA THR A 403 -5.56 5.61 4.18
C THR A 403 -4.33 6.40 4.63
N THR A 404 -4.33 7.70 4.33
CA THR A 404 -3.34 8.67 4.81
C THR A 404 -4.02 9.93 5.32
N THR A 405 -3.29 10.77 6.03
CA THR A 405 -3.78 12.06 6.54
C THR A 405 -3.36 13.18 5.58
N PHE A 406 -4.33 14.01 5.17
CA PHE A 406 -4.05 15.12 4.26
C PHE A 406 -3.33 16.25 4.98
N GLY A 407 -2.22 16.71 4.41
CA GLY A 407 -1.59 17.97 4.79
C GLY A 407 -2.23 19.17 4.09
N TYR A 408 -2.89 18.93 2.96
CA TYR A 408 -3.73 19.88 2.20
C TYR A 408 -4.64 19.08 1.27
N LEU A 409 -5.76 19.69 0.89
CA LEU A 409 -6.71 19.12 -0.07
C LEU A 409 -7.25 20.27 -0.92
N VAL A 410 -7.35 20.06 -2.21
CA VAL A 410 -8.05 20.98 -3.13
C VAL A 410 -9.27 20.23 -3.66
N THR A 411 -10.44 20.69 -3.28
CA THR A 411 -11.71 20.10 -3.74
C THR A 411 -12.02 20.48 -5.18
N PRO A 412 -12.91 19.75 -5.87
CA PRO A 412 -13.36 20.11 -7.21
C PRO A 412 -13.88 21.56 -7.28
N LEU A 413 -14.68 21.99 -6.31
CA LEU A 413 -15.21 23.37 -6.24
C LEU A 413 -14.09 24.40 -6.12
N GLU A 414 -13.14 24.19 -5.22
CA GLU A 414 -12.00 25.11 -5.04
C GLU A 414 -11.15 25.20 -6.32
N GLY A 415 -10.81 24.06 -6.91
CA GLY A 415 -10.02 24.01 -8.14
C GLY A 415 -10.71 24.69 -9.34
N ILE A 416 -12.00 24.44 -9.52
CA ILE A 416 -12.81 25.09 -10.57
C ILE A 416 -12.92 26.58 -10.32
N THR A 417 -13.21 26.99 -9.09
CA THR A 417 -13.35 28.42 -8.71
C THR A 417 -12.04 29.19 -8.94
N GLU A 418 -10.91 28.62 -8.50
CA GLU A 418 -9.60 29.24 -8.70
C GLU A 418 -9.27 29.40 -10.19
N ARG A 419 -9.59 28.37 -11.00
CA ARG A 419 -9.36 28.41 -12.44
C ARG A 419 -10.27 29.39 -13.14
N ALA A 420 -11.57 29.38 -12.82
CA ALA A 420 -12.58 30.24 -13.39
C ALA A 420 -12.31 31.76 -13.13
N LYS A 421 -11.81 32.05 -11.92
CA LYS A 421 -11.41 33.41 -11.54
C LYS A 421 -10.35 34.01 -12.46
N LYS A 422 -9.41 33.20 -12.97
CA LYS A 422 -8.36 33.65 -13.90
C LYS A 422 -8.92 34.08 -15.24
N ASP A 423 -10.07 33.55 -15.64
CA ASP A 423 -10.73 33.84 -16.91
C ASP A 423 -11.93 34.81 -16.72
N GLY A 424 -12.14 35.35 -15.50
CA GLY A 424 -13.24 36.26 -15.19
C GLY A 424 -14.63 35.60 -15.21
N ILE A 425 -14.70 34.29 -14.99
CA ILE A 425 -15.93 33.49 -14.98
C ILE A 425 -16.52 33.48 -13.56
N GLU A 426 -17.80 33.75 -13.43
CA GLU A 426 -18.56 33.62 -12.18
C GLU A 426 -18.80 32.17 -11.87
N VAL A 427 -18.57 31.72 -10.61
CA VAL A 427 -18.88 30.39 -10.13
C VAL A 427 -19.94 30.47 -9.04
N VAL A 428 -21.06 29.78 -9.23
CA VAL A 428 -22.08 29.53 -8.22
C VAL A 428 -22.09 28.05 -7.87
N SER A 429 -22.48 27.67 -6.65
CA SER A 429 -22.40 26.29 -6.24
C SER A 429 -23.52 25.91 -5.28
N PHE A 430 -23.88 24.61 -5.30
CA PHE A 430 -24.80 24.01 -4.35
C PHE A 430 -24.48 22.55 -4.11
N GLY A 431 -24.41 22.17 -2.83
CA GLY A 431 -24.27 20.79 -2.38
C GLY A 431 -24.77 20.69 -0.96
N LYS A 432 -25.90 20.03 -0.76
CA LYS A 432 -26.53 19.84 0.54
C LYS A 432 -27.31 18.54 0.56
N LEU A 433 -27.38 17.90 1.72
CA LEU A 433 -28.28 16.77 1.97
C LEU A 433 -29.59 17.28 2.62
N ASN A 434 -30.67 16.59 2.27
CA ASN A 434 -31.95 16.75 2.95
C ASN A 434 -31.96 16.00 4.32
N ASP A 435 -33.06 16.11 5.07
CA ASP A 435 -33.21 15.46 6.39
C ASP A 435 -33.16 13.92 6.34
N LYS A 436 -33.25 13.34 5.14
CA LYS A 436 -33.12 11.88 4.89
C LYS A 436 -31.71 11.44 4.52
N GLY A 437 -30.77 12.40 4.39
CA GLY A 437 -29.42 12.12 3.94
C GLY A 437 -29.29 11.94 2.42
N GLU A 438 -30.27 12.38 1.63
CA GLU A 438 -30.25 12.38 0.18
C GLU A 438 -29.85 13.76 -0.35
N GLU A 439 -29.26 13.86 -1.54
CA GLU A 439 -28.94 15.15 -2.14
C GLU A 439 -30.18 15.99 -2.42
N GLU A 440 -30.12 17.28 -2.06
CA GLU A 440 -31.22 18.24 -2.27
C GLU A 440 -31.20 18.74 -3.69
N ILE A 441 -31.98 18.11 -4.56
CA ILE A 441 -32.01 18.37 -6.01
C ILE A 441 -32.58 19.76 -6.33
N GLU A 442 -33.61 20.21 -5.62
CA GLU A 442 -34.28 21.49 -5.90
C GLU A 442 -33.33 22.68 -5.78
N GLY A 443 -32.48 22.67 -4.73
CA GLY A 443 -31.46 23.71 -4.53
C GLY A 443 -30.41 23.70 -5.65
N ALA A 444 -29.98 22.53 -6.09
CA ALA A 444 -29.06 22.38 -7.20
C ALA A 444 -29.64 22.88 -8.51
N VAL A 445 -30.89 22.55 -8.82
CA VAL A 445 -31.63 23.07 -10.00
C VAL A 445 -31.76 24.58 -9.97
N ASN A 446 -32.07 25.16 -8.81
CA ASN A 446 -32.25 26.63 -8.68
C ASN A 446 -30.94 27.37 -8.95
N VAL A 447 -29.80 26.87 -8.50
CA VAL A 447 -28.48 27.44 -8.76
C VAL A 447 -28.05 27.26 -10.22
N ALA A 448 -28.46 26.18 -10.86
CA ALA A 448 -28.09 25.84 -12.23
C ALA A 448 -28.89 26.63 -13.31
N LYS A 449 -30.09 27.12 -13.00
CA LYS A 449 -31.01 27.72 -13.98
C LYS A 449 -30.41 28.84 -14.84
N ASP A 450 -29.59 29.70 -14.23
CA ASP A 450 -29.03 30.88 -14.85
C ASP A 450 -27.54 30.74 -15.20
N ALA A 451 -27.02 29.51 -15.22
CA ALA A 451 -25.65 29.23 -15.57
C ALA A 451 -25.51 28.87 -17.05
N ASP A 452 -24.41 29.29 -17.68
CA ASP A 452 -24.08 28.92 -19.06
C ASP A 452 -23.61 27.44 -19.14
N LEU A 453 -23.01 26.93 -18.03
CA LEU A 453 -22.52 25.56 -17.91
C LEU A 453 -22.76 25.05 -16.50
N VAL A 454 -23.15 23.78 -16.41
CA VAL A 454 -23.29 23.08 -15.13
C VAL A 454 -22.25 21.95 -15.04
N ILE A 455 -21.50 21.94 -13.94
CA ILE A 455 -20.58 20.84 -13.59
C ILE A 455 -21.20 20.09 -12.41
N ILE A 456 -21.48 18.80 -12.61
CA ILE A 456 -22.07 17.95 -11.57
C ILE A 456 -20.97 17.03 -11.06
N CYS A 457 -20.65 17.14 -9.77
CA CYS A 457 -19.70 16.26 -9.09
C CYS A 457 -20.46 15.20 -8.33
N VAL A 458 -20.29 13.95 -8.73
CA VAL A 458 -20.94 12.78 -8.11
C VAL A 458 -19.92 11.76 -7.70
N GLN A 459 -20.19 11.09 -6.60
CA GLN A 459 -19.39 10.02 -6.07
C GLN A 459 -20.29 8.87 -5.63
N GLU A 460 -19.88 7.66 -5.88
CA GLU A 460 -20.52 6.49 -5.31
C GLU A 460 -19.77 6.04 -4.05
N ASN A 461 -20.50 6.02 -2.94
CA ASN A 461 -20.00 5.49 -1.67
C ASN A 461 -20.52 4.06 -1.52
N PHE A 462 -19.66 3.09 -1.75
CA PHE A 462 -19.94 1.69 -1.38
C PHE A 462 -19.94 1.58 0.15
N ARG A 463 -21.06 1.13 0.69
CA ARG A 463 -21.27 0.89 2.12
C ARG A 463 -20.96 -0.55 2.50
#